data_02c5b828f2aa063f25d9adc525083359
#
_entry.id   02c5b828f2aa063f25d9adc525083359
#
_cell.length_a   1.000
_cell.length_b   1.000
_cell.length_c   1.000
_cell.angle_alpha   90.00
_cell.angle_beta   90.00
_cell.angle_gamma   90.00
#
_symmetry.space_group_name_H-M   'P 1'
#
loop_
_entity.id
_entity.type
_entity.pdbx_description
1 polymer ?
#
loop_
_entity_poly.entity_id
_entity_poly.type
_entity_poly.pdbx_seq_one_letter_code
_entity_poly.pdbx_strand_id
1 'polypeptide(L)'
;MSNNAGNGDVGLAALIREGRVRKIVCSFPRQSDSWCFDEKYWAHEIELELVPQGNLAERIRAAGAGIGAFFTPTGAGTPLAKGKEVREFNGREHILEFPLFADLALVKAH
;
A
#
# COMPACT_ATOMS: atom_id res chain seq x y z
N MET A 1 -3.44 3.05 -4.95
CA MET A 1 -2.24 3.03 -4.09
C MET A 1 -1.97 4.42 -3.56
N SER A 2 -1.69 4.54 -2.28
CA SER A 2 -1.44 5.82 -1.63
C SER A 2 -0.66 5.59 -0.35
N ASN A 3 -0.01 6.64 0.19
CA ASN A 3 0.64 6.54 1.49
C ASN A 3 -0.37 6.31 2.61
N ASN A 4 -1.55 6.93 2.48
CA ASN A 4 -2.61 6.88 3.49
C ASN A 4 -3.97 6.87 2.81
N ALA A 5 -5.03 6.96 3.61
CA ALA A 5 -6.41 6.93 3.12
C ALA A 5 -7.07 8.33 3.08
N GLY A 6 -6.26 9.40 3.18
CA GLY A 6 -6.76 10.76 3.15
C GLY A 6 -7.19 11.29 4.52
N ASN A 7 -7.48 12.57 4.58
CA ASN A 7 -7.94 13.27 5.78
C ASN A 7 -9.22 14.04 5.50
N GLY A 8 -10.05 14.16 6.54
CA GLY A 8 -11.29 14.92 6.44
C GLY A 8 -12.22 14.34 5.41
N ASP A 9 -12.75 15.19 4.54
CA ASP A 9 -13.70 14.83 3.49
C ASP A 9 -13.33 15.39 2.12
N VAL A 10 -12.04 15.69 1.91
CA VAL A 10 -11.53 16.25 0.65
C VAL A 10 -10.50 15.31 0.03
N GLY A 11 -10.19 15.49 -1.25
CA GLY A 11 -9.20 14.70 -1.95
C GLY A 11 -9.56 13.21 -1.96
N LEU A 12 -8.62 12.35 -1.59
CA LEU A 12 -8.83 10.90 -1.56
C LEU A 12 -9.98 10.52 -0.61
N ALA A 13 -10.10 11.22 0.53
CA ALA A 13 -11.18 10.96 1.48
C ALA A 13 -12.57 11.20 0.85
N ALA A 14 -12.68 12.21 -0.01
CA ALA A 14 -13.93 12.46 -0.73
C ALA A 14 -14.29 11.31 -1.68
N LEU A 15 -13.30 10.75 -2.38
CA LEU A 15 -13.51 9.59 -3.25
C LEU A 15 -13.96 8.37 -2.46
N ILE A 16 -13.39 8.16 -1.28
CA ILE A 16 -13.78 7.07 -0.39
C ILE A 16 -15.23 7.25 0.08
N ARG A 17 -15.57 8.46 0.51
CA ARG A 17 -16.92 8.78 0.97
C ARG A 17 -17.97 8.54 -0.12
N GLU A 18 -17.65 8.87 -1.36
CA GLU A 18 -18.56 8.72 -2.50
C GLU A 18 -18.64 7.26 -3.01
N GLY A 19 -17.95 6.33 -2.38
CA GLY A 19 -17.97 4.93 -2.77
C GLY A 19 -17.21 4.63 -4.05
N ARG A 20 -16.26 5.47 -4.42
CA ARG A 20 -15.47 5.32 -5.65
C ARG A 20 -14.23 4.45 -5.47
N VAL A 21 -13.94 4.03 -4.24
CA VAL A 21 -12.75 3.25 -3.91
C VAL A 21 -13.17 1.89 -3.37
N ARG A 22 -12.77 0.83 -4.06
CA ARG A 22 -13.06 -0.55 -3.66
C ARG A 22 -11.94 -1.12 -2.79
N LYS A 23 -10.70 -0.76 -3.08
CA LYS A 23 -9.54 -1.28 -2.37
C LYS A 23 -8.48 -0.19 -2.22
N ILE A 24 -7.87 -0.13 -1.04
CA ILE A 24 -6.71 0.72 -0.80
C ILE A 24 -5.49 -0.15 -0.53
N VAL A 25 -4.40 0.15 -1.22
CA VAL A 25 -3.07 -0.37 -0.92
C VAL A 25 -2.27 0.80 -0.38
N CYS A 26 -1.91 0.75 0.89
CA CYS A 26 -1.23 1.87 1.55
C CYS A 26 -0.33 1.38 2.69
N SER A 27 0.55 2.26 3.15
CA SER A 27 1.43 1.97 4.28
C SER A 27 0.80 2.36 5.62
N PHE A 28 -0.04 3.37 5.62
CA PHE A 28 -0.62 3.91 6.84
C PHE A 28 -2.02 4.46 6.56
N PRO A 29 -3.09 3.66 6.75
CA PRO A 29 -4.44 4.07 6.36
C PRO A 29 -5.04 5.14 7.27
N ARG A 30 -4.65 5.16 8.55
CA ARG A 30 -5.28 6.03 9.54
C ARG A 30 -4.41 7.23 9.86
N GLN A 31 -5.02 8.39 9.85
CA GLN A 31 -4.44 9.63 10.32
C GLN A 31 -5.38 10.23 11.37
N SER A 32 -5.05 11.41 11.86
CA SER A 32 -5.85 12.05 12.89
C SER A 32 -7.30 12.32 12.48
N ASP A 33 -7.57 12.40 11.18
CA ASP A 33 -8.89 12.76 10.64
C ASP A 33 -9.25 11.87 9.45
N SER A 34 -9.21 10.56 9.65
CA SER A 34 -9.48 9.57 8.59
C SER A 34 -10.89 8.95 8.71
N TRP A 35 -11.87 9.73 9.10
CA TRP A 35 -13.21 9.24 9.37
C TRP A 35 -13.91 8.64 8.14
N CYS A 36 -13.68 9.17 6.94
CA CYS A 36 -14.27 8.60 5.72
C CYS A 36 -13.79 7.17 5.48
N PHE A 37 -12.48 6.94 5.65
CA PHE A 37 -11.93 5.59 5.54
C PHE A 37 -12.45 4.68 6.65
N ASP A 38 -12.45 5.14 7.89
CA ASP A 38 -12.88 4.32 9.02
C ASP A 38 -14.33 3.86 8.85
N GLU A 39 -15.21 4.76 8.43
CA GLU A 39 -16.61 4.44 8.20
C GLU A 39 -16.78 3.32 7.16
N LYS A 40 -16.11 3.44 6.02
CA LYS A 40 -16.19 2.44 4.95
C LYS A 40 -15.51 1.13 5.32
N TYR A 41 -14.39 1.20 6.01
CA TYR A 41 -13.66 0.01 6.44
C TYR A 41 -14.48 -0.83 7.43
N TRP A 42 -15.06 -0.21 8.45
CA TRP A 42 -15.88 -0.93 9.43
C TRP A 42 -17.19 -1.44 8.85
N ALA A 43 -17.68 -0.83 7.77
CA ALA A 43 -18.84 -1.33 7.04
C ALA A 43 -18.49 -2.43 6.04
N HIS A 44 -17.23 -2.85 5.95
CA HIS A 44 -16.74 -3.85 5.00
C HIS A 44 -16.97 -3.46 3.54
N GLU A 45 -16.99 -2.18 3.24
CA GLU A 45 -17.19 -1.66 1.88
C GLU A 45 -15.87 -1.38 1.16
N ILE A 46 -14.75 -1.48 1.84
CA ILE A 46 -13.42 -1.22 1.27
C ILE A 46 -12.43 -2.29 1.75
N GLU A 47 -11.63 -2.81 0.82
CA GLU A 47 -10.52 -3.70 1.16
C GLU A 47 -9.27 -2.88 1.50
N LEU A 48 -8.47 -3.41 2.42
CA LEU A 48 -7.23 -2.80 2.82
C LEU A 48 -6.08 -3.79 2.64
N GLU A 49 -5.04 -3.36 1.93
CA GLU A 49 -3.77 -4.08 1.87
C GLU A 49 -2.69 -3.17 2.45
N LEU A 50 -2.10 -3.58 3.57
CA LEU A 50 -1.00 -2.84 4.20
C LEU A 50 0.33 -3.28 3.60
N VAL A 51 1.11 -2.29 3.15
CA VAL A 51 2.45 -2.52 2.60
C VAL A 51 3.39 -1.51 3.25
N PRO A 52 4.53 -1.95 3.84
CA PRO A 52 5.50 -0.99 4.38
C PRO A 52 5.87 0.05 3.35
N GLN A 53 6.06 1.29 3.78
CA GLN A 53 6.25 2.43 2.87
C GLN A 53 7.39 2.21 1.87
N GLY A 54 8.53 1.70 2.31
CA GLY A 54 9.64 1.40 1.43
C GLY A 54 9.31 0.35 0.38
N ASN A 55 8.58 -0.70 0.79
CA ASN A 55 8.15 -1.75 -0.12
C ASN A 55 7.13 -1.21 -1.12
N LEU A 56 6.21 -0.37 -0.67
CA LEU A 56 5.21 0.26 -1.55
C LEU A 56 5.88 1.07 -2.65
N ALA A 57 6.81 1.95 -2.25
CA ALA A 57 7.55 2.78 -3.21
C ALA A 57 8.35 1.93 -4.19
N GLU A 58 9.05 0.91 -3.70
CA GLU A 58 9.87 0.04 -4.54
C GLU A 58 9.02 -0.83 -5.46
N ARG A 59 7.87 -1.31 -5.03
CA ARG A 59 6.95 -2.06 -5.88
C ARG A 59 6.44 -1.21 -7.04
N ILE A 60 6.15 0.06 -6.80
CA ILE A 60 5.75 1.00 -7.85
C ILE A 60 6.93 1.26 -8.79
N ARG A 61 8.12 1.49 -8.24
CA ARG A 61 9.34 1.71 -9.03
C ARG A 61 9.67 0.48 -9.89
N ALA A 62 9.54 -0.71 -9.35
CA ALA A 62 9.81 -1.96 -10.06
C ALA A 62 8.91 -2.09 -11.28
N ALA A 63 7.65 -1.73 -11.18
CA ALA A 63 6.73 -1.75 -12.32
C ALA A 63 7.20 -0.83 -13.43
N GLY A 64 7.62 0.38 -13.08
CA GLY A 64 8.13 1.35 -14.06
C GLY A 64 9.48 0.98 -14.66
N ALA A 65 10.30 0.24 -13.93
CA ALA A 65 11.64 -0.16 -14.37
C ALA A 65 11.68 -1.51 -15.10
N GLY A 66 10.54 -2.20 -15.20
CA GLY A 66 10.50 -3.52 -15.83
C GLY A 66 11.08 -4.64 -14.96
N ILE A 67 11.17 -4.42 -13.65
CA ILE A 67 11.66 -5.43 -12.70
C ILE A 67 10.51 -6.36 -12.36
N GLY A 68 10.68 -7.68 -12.59
CA GLY A 68 9.60 -8.65 -12.42
C GLY A 68 9.28 -8.98 -10.97
N ALA A 69 10.26 -8.87 -10.09
CA ALA A 69 10.12 -9.09 -8.64
C ALA A 69 11.41 -8.70 -7.95
N PHE A 70 11.36 -8.53 -6.63
CA PHE A 70 12.56 -8.22 -5.86
C PHE A 70 12.43 -8.81 -4.45
N PHE A 71 13.57 -9.01 -3.79
CA PHE A 71 13.63 -9.42 -2.40
C PHE A 71 13.97 -8.23 -1.51
N THR A 72 13.33 -8.17 -0.35
CA THR A 72 13.55 -7.10 0.62
C THR A 72 13.51 -7.65 2.05
N PRO A 73 14.36 -7.17 2.95
CA PRO A 73 14.29 -7.54 4.35
C PRO A 73 13.13 -6.87 5.10
N THR A 74 12.58 -5.80 4.54
CA THR A 74 11.50 -5.06 5.18
C THR A 74 10.23 -5.89 5.22
N GLY A 75 9.69 -6.12 6.42
CA GLY A 75 8.52 -6.96 6.62
C GLY A 75 8.84 -8.41 6.87
N ALA A 76 10.07 -8.86 6.67
CA ALA A 76 10.47 -10.25 6.96
C ALA A 76 10.30 -10.53 8.45
N GLY A 77 9.80 -11.74 8.77
CA GLY A 77 9.55 -12.13 10.15
C GLY A 77 8.31 -11.50 10.78
N THR A 78 7.51 -10.78 10.02
CA THR A 78 6.28 -10.16 10.48
C THR A 78 5.06 -10.85 9.83
N PRO A 79 3.83 -10.60 10.33
CA PRO A 79 2.63 -11.10 9.66
C PRO A 79 2.49 -10.67 8.20
N LEU A 80 3.14 -9.59 7.79
CA LEU A 80 3.14 -9.11 6.41
C LEU A 80 3.87 -10.06 5.46
N ALA A 81 4.74 -10.95 5.99
CA ALA A 81 5.45 -11.94 5.20
C ALA A 81 4.63 -13.19 4.90
N LYS A 82 3.45 -13.33 5.49
CA LYS A 82 2.63 -14.53 5.33
C LYS A 82 2.27 -14.77 3.86
N GLY A 83 2.55 -15.99 3.39
CA GLY A 83 2.27 -16.38 2.02
C GLY A 83 3.30 -15.91 1.00
N LYS A 84 4.35 -15.23 1.42
CA LYS A 84 5.41 -14.76 0.54
C LYS A 84 6.63 -15.68 0.59
N GLU A 85 7.34 -15.81 -0.54
CA GLU A 85 8.59 -16.55 -0.57
C GLU A 85 9.62 -15.84 0.30
N VAL A 86 10.33 -16.61 1.12
CA VAL A 86 11.39 -16.11 2.00
C VAL A 86 12.71 -16.67 1.52
N ARG A 87 13.73 -15.82 1.42
CA ARG A 87 15.09 -16.24 1.06
C ARG A 87 16.09 -15.46 1.88
N GLU A 88 17.16 -16.13 2.28
CA GLU A 88 18.23 -15.51 3.05
C GLU A 88 19.31 -14.97 2.14
N PHE A 89 19.71 -13.71 2.36
CA PHE A 89 20.84 -13.07 1.71
C PHE A 89 21.73 -12.45 2.78
N ASN A 90 23.01 -12.78 2.75
CA ASN A 90 23.99 -12.25 3.72
C ASN A 90 23.56 -12.48 5.18
N GLY A 91 22.99 -13.64 5.49
CA GLY A 91 22.55 -13.98 6.84
C GLY A 91 21.26 -13.28 7.28
N ARG A 92 20.53 -12.66 6.36
CA ARG A 92 19.32 -11.90 6.66
C ARG A 92 18.15 -12.40 5.83
N GLU A 93 17.01 -12.63 6.47
CA GLU A 93 15.80 -13.04 5.76
C GLU A 93 15.23 -11.91 4.92
N HIS A 94 14.81 -12.25 3.71
CA HIS A 94 14.16 -11.36 2.76
C HIS A 94 12.87 -11.99 2.30
N ILE A 95 11.88 -11.17 1.97
CA ILE A 95 10.62 -11.62 1.36
C ILE A 95 10.56 -11.17 -0.09
N LEU A 96 9.88 -11.98 -0.90
CA LEU A 96 9.67 -11.67 -2.31
C LEU A 96 8.48 -10.72 -2.47
N GLU A 97 8.70 -9.61 -3.14
CA GLU A 97 7.68 -8.63 -3.46
C GLU A 97 7.54 -8.48 -4.97
N PHE A 98 6.31 -8.23 -5.43
CA PHE A 98 5.99 -8.08 -6.85
C PHE A 98 5.70 -6.61 -7.17
N PRO A 99 5.89 -6.19 -8.45
CA PRO A 99 5.58 -4.82 -8.84
C PRO A 99 4.10 -4.52 -8.71
N LEU A 100 3.80 -3.24 -8.50
CA LEU A 100 2.43 -2.72 -8.52
C LEU A 100 2.26 -1.83 -9.74
N PHE A 101 1.32 -2.19 -10.61
CA PHE A 101 1.02 -1.44 -11.81
C PHE A 101 -0.20 -0.54 -11.60
N ALA A 102 -0.22 0.58 -12.29
CA ALA A 102 -1.34 1.51 -12.23
C ALA A 102 -1.60 2.10 -13.62
N ASP A 103 -2.86 2.41 -13.89
CA ASP A 103 -3.27 3.04 -15.15
C ASP A 103 -3.14 4.56 -15.09
N LEU A 104 -3.17 5.13 -13.89
CA LEU A 104 -3.14 6.57 -13.68
C LEU A 104 -2.33 6.90 -12.43
N ALA A 105 -1.52 7.93 -12.50
CA ALA A 105 -0.78 8.46 -11.36
C ALA A 105 -1.17 9.91 -11.12
N LEU A 106 -1.44 10.24 -9.85
CA LEU A 106 -1.70 11.61 -9.42
C LEU A 106 -0.58 12.00 -8.46
N VAL A 107 0.18 13.02 -8.82
CA VAL A 107 1.32 13.49 -8.04
C VAL A 107 1.02 14.87 -7.49
N LYS A 108 1.03 14.98 -6.17
CA LYS A 108 0.89 16.27 -5.48
C LYS A 108 2.28 16.86 -5.31
N ALA A 109 2.46 18.08 -5.78
CA ALA A 109 3.73 18.80 -5.71
C ALA A 109 3.50 20.26 -5.31
N HIS A 110 4.53 20.85 -4.72
CA HIS A 110 4.53 22.26 -4.31
C HIS A 110 5.52 23.06 -5.13
#